data_f25f5100ab1ddf8a148de88c1ea1f1e3
#
_entry.id   f25f5100ab1ddf8a148de88c1ea1f1e3
#
_cell.length_a   1.000
_cell.length_b   1.000
_cell.length_c   1.000
_cell.angle_alpha   90.00
_cell.angle_beta   90.00
_cell.angle_gamma   90.00
#
_symmetry.space_group_name_H-M   'P 1'
#
loop_
_entity.id
_entity.type
_entity.pdbx_description
1 polymer ?
#
loop_
_entity_poly.entity_id
_entity_poly.type
_entity_poly.pdbx_seq_one_letter_code
_entity_poly.pdbx_strand_id
1 'polypeptide(L)'
;MTETTYEAKLLESDDYKSFAAVYNDFRTRAVIEYKFELEPLDYNGFIDAVEKDLINCIILKEDDVPCAFLVYTTAISEAVELNIIHSMKMENMLNRSKLLIEEFLSLTRNDRRQKIVCYPMLGAQKTLIGELARFGFKFVGIAVLRFMMNGTNSREILNLTELAELNSCYTLQPWSDEYFDYAVQVVREAFDTSADALFDPRFKTLEGTADILEKITKDIYAEFLPEATSVLLCSGIPIGFCFMNLTGGQIANIPIVAIKKEHQGRGLSKHMLKRSVDKLIEWVDSGEKHILEVNTCTETNNFQALKMYRHLGFKEDYNYPQSYLPTRRP
;
A
#
# COMPACT_ATOMS: atom_id res chain seq x y z
N MET A 1 -23.57 2.96 -40.56
CA MET A 1 -22.83 2.49 -39.38
C MET A 1 -23.72 2.80 -38.19
N THR A 2 -24.21 1.79 -37.50
CA THR A 2 -24.97 1.98 -36.25
C THR A 2 -24.02 2.61 -35.23
N GLU A 3 -24.44 3.69 -34.61
CA GLU A 3 -23.66 4.38 -33.57
C GLU A 3 -23.57 3.44 -32.35
N THR A 4 -22.36 3.14 -31.90
CA THR A 4 -22.13 2.29 -30.71
C THR A 4 -22.68 2.99 -29.50
N THR A 5 -23.52 2.33 -28.72
CA THR A 5 -24.10 2.86 -27.49
C THR A 5 -23.29 2.39 -26.26
N TYR A 6 -23.07 3.30 -25.31
CA TYR A 6 -22.40 3.00 -24.05
C TYR A 6 -23.31 3.33 -22.88
N GLU A 7 -23.39 2.42 -21.92
CA GLU A 7 -24.10 2.61 -20.65
C GLU A 7 -23.20 2.23 -19.47
N ALA A 8 -22.95 3.17 -18.57
CA ALA A 8 -22.23 2.92 -17.31
C ALA A 8 -23.23 2.98 -16.15
N LYS A 9 -23.27 1.92 -15.31
CA LYS A 9 -24.17 1.85 -14.16
C LYS A 9 -23.60 0.94 -13.04
N LEU A 10 -24.17 1.01 -11.84
CA LEU A 10 -23.85 0.03 -10.81
C LEU A 10 -24.23 -1.39 -11.25
N LEU A 11 -23.42 -2.36 -10.85
CA LEU A 11 -23.68 -3.78 -11.09
C LEU A 11 -24.91 -4.24 -10.30
N GLU A 12 -25.90 -4.78 -11.00
CA GLU A 12 -27.14 -5.29 -10.42
C GLU A 12 -27.26 -6.80 -10.68
N SER A 13 -28.14 -7.48 -9.94
CA SER A 13 -28.31 -8.94 -10.01
C SER A 13 -28.62 -9.46 -11.41
N ASP A 14 -29.37 -8.70 -12.20
CA ASP A 14 -29.72 -9.05 -13.59
C ASP A 14 -28.50 -9.08 -14.51
N ASP A 15 -27.44 -8.36 -14.16
CA ASP A 15 -26.20 -8.28 -14.93
C ASP A 15 -25.18 -9.38 -14.57
N TYR A 16 -25.31 -10.04 -13.42
CA TYR A 16 -24.29 -10.97 -12.92
C TYR A 16 -23.89 -12.02 -13.95
N LYS A 17 -24.84 -12.68 -14.60
CA LYS A 17 -24.54 -13.73 -15.57
C LYS A 17 -23.70 -13.23 -16.76
N SER A 18 -24.00 -12.06 -17.27
CA SER A 18 -23.28 -11.47 -18.43
C SER A 18 -21.94 -10.85 -18.01
N PHE A 19 -21.85 -10.34 -16.78
CA PHE A 19 -20.64 -9.75 -16.22
C PHE A 19 -19.54 -10.79 -15.92
N ALA A 20 -19.88 -12.05 -15.68
CA ALA A 20 -18.93 -13.11 -15.36
C ALA A 20 -17.76 -13.22 -16.37
N ALA A 21 -18.02 -13.00 -17.66
CA ALA A 21 -16.99 -13.04 -18.69
C ALA A 21 -15.95 -11.92 -18.53
N VAL A 22 -16.40 -10.70 -18.20
CA VAL A 22 -15.53 -9.53 -18.00
C VAL A 22 -14.67 -9.71 -16.74
N TYR A 23 -15.26 -10.21 -15.66
CA TYR A 23 -14.54 -10.44 -14.43
C TYR A 23 -13.49 -11.57 -14.55
N ASN A 24 -13.80 -12.64 -15.26
CA ASN A 24 -12.86 -13.72 -15.52
C ASN A 24 -11.69 -13.29 -16.43
N ASP A 25 -11.95 -12.41 -17.41
CA ASP A 25 -10.88 -11.79 -18.21
C ASP A 25 -9.94 -10.97 -17.29
N PHE A 26 -10.50 -10.16 -16.38
CA PHE A 26 -9.73 -9.44 -15.38
C PHE A 26 -8.87 -10.38 -14.53
N ARG A 27 -9.44 -11.45 -13.95
CA ARG A 27 -8.68 -12.39 -13.12
C ARG A 27 -7.49 -12.99 -13.85
N THR A 28 -7.71 -13.40 -15.11
CA THR A 28 -6.65 -13.96 -15.96
C THR A 28 -5.52 -12.94 -16.17
N ARG A 29 -5.87 -11.68 -16.43
CA ARG A 29 -4.91 -10.61 -16.71
C ARG A 29 -4.28 -10.01 -15.45
N ALA A 30 -4.96 -10.08 -14.31
CA ALA A 30 -4.47 -9.53 -13.05
C ALA A 30 -3.11 -10.09 -12.65
N VAL A 31 -2.91 -11.39 -12.75
CA VAL A 31 -1.64 -12.04 -12.43
C VAL A 31 -0.63 -11.88 -13.57
N ILE A 32 -1.04 -12.12 -14.82
CA ILE A 32 -0.12 -12.20 -15.98
C ILE A 32 0.32 -10.80 -16.44
N GLU A 33 -0.64 -9.89 -16.63
CA GLU A 33 -0.38 -8.56 -17.22
C GLU A 33 -0.25 -7.47 -16.17
N TYR A 34 -1.17 -7.43 -15.17
CA TYR A 34 -1.14 -6.40 -14.13
C TYR A 34 -0.17 -6.75 -13.00
N LYS A 35 0.30 -8.00 -12.96
CA LYS A 35 1.29 -8.48 -11.97
C LYS A 35 0.86 -8.23 -10.53
N PHE A 36 -0.41 -8.50 -10.23
CA PHE A 36 -0.88 -8.46 -8.86
C PHE A 36 -0.18 -9.57 -8.06
N GLU A 37 0.26 -9.26 -6.86
CA GLU A 37 0.93 -10.20 -5.97
C GLU A 37 -0.03 -11.25 -5.42
N LEU A 38 -1.29 -10.86 -5.21
CA LEU A 38 -2.35 -11.74 -4.74
C LEU A 38 -3.36 -12.01 -5.86
N GLU A 39 -3.79 -13.24 -5.95
CA GLU A 39 -4.86 -13.61 -6.88
C GLU A 39 -6.18 -12.93 -6.45
N PRO A 40 -6.89 -12.25 -7.38
CA PRO A 40 -8.20 -11.68 -7.07
C PRO A 40 -9.21 -12.76 -6.63
N LEU A 41 -10.20 -12.35 -5.87
CA LEU A 41 -11.32 -13.21 -5.46
C LEU A 41 -11.84 -14.03 -6.65
N ASP A 42 -12.34 -15.23 -6.41
CA ASP A 42 -13.10 -15.91 -7.43
C ASP A 42 -14.42 -15.16 -7.71
N TYR A 43 -15.11 -15.54 -8.80
CA TYR A 43 -16.29 -14.79 -9.23
C TYR A 43 -17.40 -14.77 -8.16
N ASN A 44 -17.62 -15.90 -7.48
CA ASN A 44 -18.66 -16.00 -6.46
C ASN A 44 -18.31 -15.15 -5.23
N GLY A 45 -17.06 -15.21 -4.79
CA GLY A 45 -16.56 -14.36 -3.71
C GLY A 45 -16.64 -12.87 -4.02
N PHE A 46 -16.42 -12.50 -5.29
CA PHE A 46 -16.59 -11.11 -5.75
C PHE A 46 -18.06 -10.67 -5.68
N ILE A 47 -18.98 -11.48 -6.20
CA ILE A 47 -20.42 -11.16 -6.15
C ILE A 47 -20.91 -11.09 -4.69
N ASP A 48 -20.50 -12.04 -3.83
CA ASP A 48 -20.81 -12.01 -2.40
C ASP A 48 -20.34 -10.71 -1.71
N ALA A 49 -19.16 -10.20 -2.09
CA ALA A 49 -18.66 -8.93 -1.59
C ALA A 49 -19.49 -7.72 -2.08
N VAL A 50 -19.99 -7.75 -3.32
CA VAL A 50 -20.92 -6.73 -3.84
C VAL A 50 -22.25 -6.78 -3.13
N GLU A 51 -22.86 -7.97 -2.97
CA GLU A 51 -24.16 -8.16 -2.30
C GLU A 51 -24.14 -7.77 -0.82
N LYS A 52 -22.97 -7.87 -0.18
CA LYS A 52 -22.76 -7.45 1.23
C LYS A 52 -22.35 -5.99 1.38
N ASP A 53 -22.40 -5.19 0.30
CA ASP A 53 -21.95 -3.78 0.29
C ASP A 53 -20.50 -3.57 0.78
N LEU A 54 -19.65 -4.60 0.70
CA LEU A 54 -18.24 -4.46 1.04
C LEU A 54 -17.47 -3.70 -0.03
N ILE A 55 -17.89 -3.84 -1.28
CA ILE A 55 -17.35 -3.15 -2.46
C ILE A 55 -18.48 -2.68 -3.35
N ASN A 56 -18.23 -1.63 -4.13
CA ASN A 56 -19.12 -1.16 -5.18
C ASN A 56 -18.50 -1.46 -6.54
N CYS A 57 -19.30 -1.92 -7.47
CA CYS A 57 -18.88 -2.21 -8.84
C CYS A 57 -19.72 -1.42 -9.85
N ILE A 58 -19.05 -0.67 -10.71
CA ILE A 58 -19.66 -0.02 -11.89
C ILE A 58 -19.31 -0.87 -13.10
N ILE A 59 -20.31 -1.27 -13.88
CA ILE A 59 -20.11 -1.92 -15.16
C ILE A 59 -20.31 -0.93 -16.31
N LEU A 60 -19.58 -1.14 -17.39
CA LEU A 60 -19.80 -0.49 -18.67
C LEU A 60 -20.28 -1.51 -19.68
N LYS A 61 -21.42 -1.23 -20.31
CA LYS A 61 -21.94 -1.99 -21.45
C LYS A 61 -21.66 -1.25 -22.74
N GLU A 62 -21.33 -1.99 -23.76
CA GLU A 62 -21.24 -1.56 -25.17
C GLU A 62 -22.25 -2.36 -25.95
N ASP A 63 -23.28 -1.71 -26.53
CA ASP A 63 -24.41 -2.36 -27.21
C ASP A 63 -25.04 -3.48 -26.33
N ASP A 64 -25.39 -3.14 -25.10
CA ASP A 64 -25.96 -4.00 -24.05
C ASP A 64 -25.07 -5.14 -23.54
N VAL A 65 -23.82 -5.25 -24.01
CA VAL A 65 -22.87 -6.28 -23.56
C VAL A 65 -21.83 -5.71 -22.61
N PRO A 66 -21.68 -6.24 -21.37
CA PRO A 66 -20.62 -5.82 -20.48
C PRO A 66 -19.23 -5.97 -21.09
N CYS A 67 -18.43 -4.91 -21.04
CA CYS A 67 -17.10 -4.88 -21.67
C CYS A 67 -15.99 -4.32 -20.78
N ALA A 68 -16.35 -3.62 -19.69
CA ALA A 68 -15.41 -3.04 -18.76
C ALA A 68 -16.08 -2.86 -17.39
N PHE A 69 -15.27 -2.65 -16.33
CA PHE A 69 -15.79 -2.35 -14.99
C PHE A 69 -14.80 -1.55 -14.15
N LEU A 70 -15.32 -0.96 -13.07
CA LEU A 70 -14.58 -0.23 -12.06
C LEU A 70 -15.07 -0.67 -10.68
N VAL A 71 -14.14 -0.93 -9.75
CA VAL A 71 -14.45 -1.28 -8.35
C VAL A 71 -13.93 -0.19 -7.42
N TYR A 72 -14.75 0.17 -6.46
CA TYR A 72 -14.38 1.12 -5.41
C TYR A 72 -15.04 0.77 -4.07
N THR A 73 -14.49 1.29 -2.97
CA THR A 73 -15.09 1.21 -1.63
C THR A 73 -15.14 2.59 -0.96
N THR A 74 -16.19 2.79 -0.16
CA THR A 74 -16.39 3.97 0.69
C THR A 74 -16.33 3.61 2.18
N ALA A 75 -16.00 2.36 2.49
CA ALA A 75 -16.00 1.83 3.86
C ALA A 75 -14.97 2.52 4.77
N ILE A 76 -13.90 3.09 4.20
CA ILE A 76 -12.92 3.87 4.95
C ILE A 76 -13.53 5.25 5.22
N SER A 77 -13.54 5.68 6.49
CA SER A 77 -14.18 6.93 6.91
C SER A 77 -13.56 8.17 6.25
N GLU A 78 -12.26 8.13 5.95
CA GLU A 78 -11.45 9.26 5.49
C GLU A 78 -11.20 9.28 3.98
N ALA A 79 -11.44 8.17 3.27
CA ALA A 79 -11.14 8.05 1.85
C ALA A 79 -12.22 7.30 1.08
N VAL A 80 -12.31 7.55 -0.23
CA VAL A 80 -12.92 6.68 -1.22
C VAL A 80 -11.78 5.95 -1.91
N GLU A 81 -11.75 4.62 -1.82
CA GLU A 81 -10.72 3.83 -2.48
C GLU A 81 -11.19 3.33 -3.84
N LEU A 82 -10.52 3.75 -4.88
CA LEU A 82 -10.64 3.17 -6.22
C LEU A 82 -9.67 1.97 -6.28
N ASN A 83 -10.20 0.78 -6.53
CA ASN A 83 -9.41 -0.45 -6.43
C ASN A 83 -9.03 -1.00 -7.81
N ILE A 84 -9.99 -1.04 -8.75
CA ILE A 84 -9.84 -1.69 -10.06
C ILE A 84 -10.47 -0.82 -11.14
N ILE A 85 -9.78 -0.68 -12.27
CA ILE A 85 -10.36 -0.26 -13.56
C ILE A 85 -9.89 -1.30 -14.58
N HIS A 86 -10.84 -1.96 -15.24
CA HIS A 86 -10.53 -3.00 -16.21
C HIS A 86 -11.40 -2.90 -17.48
N SER A 87 -10.81 -3.22 -18.62
CA SER A 87 -11.50 -3.35 -19.92
C SER A 87 -11.05 -4.63 -20.61
N MET A 88 -11.99 -5.45 -21.06
CA MET A 88 -11.72 -6.73 -21.75
C MET A 88 -10.84 -6.58 -22.99
N LYS A 89 -11.02 -5.50 -23.76
CA LYS A 89 -10.28 -5.26 -25.00
C LYS A 89 -9.44 -4.01 -24.87
N MET A 90 -8.21 -4.05 -25.37
CA MET A 90 -7.33 -2.89 -25.45
C MET A 90 -7.86 -1.81 -26.39
N GLU A 91 -8.55 -2.21 -27.45
CA GLU A 91 -9.26 -1.30 -28.35
C GLU A 91 -10.31 -0.51 -27.57
N ASN A 92 -10.31 0.80 -27.72
CA ASN A 92 -11.18 1.73 -26.99
C ASN A 92 -11.03 1.73 -25.44
N MET A 93 -10.01 1.09 -24.88
CA MET A 93 -9.79 1.02 -23.43
C MET A 93 -9.81 2.41 -22.77
N LEU A 94 -9.17 3.40 -23.38
CA LEU A 94 -9.12 4.76 -22.83
C LEU A 94 -10.50 5.41 -22.79
N ASN A 95 -11.33 5.24 -23.84
CA ASN A 95 -12.69 5.76 -23.87
C ASN A 95 -13.58 5.07 -22.82
N ARG A 96 -13.47 3.75 -22.68
CA ARG A 96 -14.22 2.98 -21.69
C ARG A 96 -13.81 3.35 -20.26
N SER A 97 -12.49 3.50 -19.99
CA SER A 97 -12.00 3.95 -18.70
C SER A 97 -12.49 5.36 -18.37
N LYS A 98 -12.53 6.25 -19.36
CA LYS A 98 -13.10 7.60 -19.20
C LYS A 98 -14.56 7.54 -18.72
N LEU A 99 -15.42 6.77 -19.40
CA LEU A 99 -16.84 6.63 -19.07
C LEU A 99 -17.03 6.05 -17.65
N LEU A 100 -16.24 5.03 -17.29
CA LEU A 100 -16.26 4.45 -15.93
C LEU A 100 -15.84 5.48 -14.86
N ILE A 101 -14.80 6.27 -15.13
CA ILE A 101 -14.34 7.30 -14.19
C ILE A 101 -15.38 8.43 -14.08
N GLU A 102 -16.02 8.84 -15.17
CA GLU A 102 -17.09 9.83 -15.16
C GLU A 102 -18.26 9.37 -14.27
N GLU A 103 -18.72 8.13 -14.44
CA GLU A 103 -19.78 7.57 -13.62
C GLU A 103 -19.36 7.43 -12.15
N PHE A 104 -18.17 6.89 -11.87
CA PHE A 104 -17.62 6.84 -10.52
C PHE A 104 -17.58 8.22 -9.86
N LEU A 105 -17.12 9.25 -10.57
CA LEU A 105 -17.07 10.62 -10.05
C LEU A 105 -18.47 11.23 -9.86
N SER A 106 -19.46 10.78 -10.59
CA SER A 106 -20.86 11.15 -10.43
C SER A 106 -21.43 10.54 -9.15
N LEU A 107 -21.33 9.23 -9.01
CA LEU A 107 -21.85 8.47 -7.87
C LEU A 107 -21.19 8.88 -6.53
N THR A 108 -19.90 9.13 -6.53
CA THR A 108 -19.15 9.52 -5.31
C THR A 108 -19.12 11.03 -5.04
N ARG A 109 -19.94 11.82 -5.74
CA ARG A 109 -19.92 13.29 -5.65
C ARG A 109 -20.06 13.84 -4.22
N ASN A 110 -20.90 13.22 -3.40
CA ASN A 110 -21.15 13.66 -2.03
C ASN A 110 -19.97 13.28 -1.11
N ASP A 111 -19.45 12.09 -1.23
CA ASP A 111 -18.29 11.62 -0.44
C ASP A 111 -17.07 12.50 -0.69
N ARG A 112 -16.80 12.86 -1.95
CA ARG A 112 -15.66 13.69 -2.36
C ARG A 112 -15.69 15.13 -1.87
N ARG A 113 -16.74 15.56 -1.19
CA ARG A 113 -16.75 16.86 -0.48
C ARG A 113 -15.90 16.81 0.79
N GLN A 114 -15.77 15.65 1.41
CA GLN A 114 -15.08 15.43 2.67
C GLN A 114 -13.91 14.47 2.57
N LYS A 115 -14.01 13.49 1.66
CA LYS A 115 -13.02 12.43 1.47
C LYS A 115 -12.18 12.66 0.23
N ILE A 116 -10.91 12.29 0.29
CA ILE A 116 -10.08 12.15 -0.91
C ILE A 116 -10.43 10.84 -1.62
N VAL A 117 -10.15 10.77 -2.92
CA VAL A 117 -10.12 9.49 -3.64
C VAL A 117 -8.69 9.01 -3.70
N CYS A 118 -8.44 7.77 -3.30
CA CYS A 118 -7.14 7.10 -3.44
C CYS A 118 -7.23 6.00 -4.49
N TYR A 119 -6.22 5.88 -5.34
CA TYR A 119 -6.08 4.78 -6.27
C TYR A 119 -4.61 4.32 -6.32
N PRO A 120 -4.27 3.18 -5.71
CA PRO A 120 -2.90 2.70 -5.64
C PRO A 120 -2.32 2.27 -6.99
N MET A 121 -3.13 2.09 -8.05
CA MET A 121 -2.71 1.73 -9.40
C MET A 121 -1.68 0.57 -9.43
N LEU A 122 -1.92 -0.44 -8.65
CA LEU A 122 -1.05 -1.61 -8.55
C LEU A 122 -0.85 -2.26 -9.94
N GLY A 123 0.36 -2.78 -10.17
CA GLY A 123 0.69 -3.47 -11.40
C GLY A 123 0.91 -2.55 -12.61
N ALA A 124 0.69 -3.07 -13.81
CA ALA A 124 1.03 -2.43 -15.07
C ALA A 124 -0.08 -1.49 -15.61
N GLN A 125 -0.61 -0.60 -14.77
CA GLN A 125 -1.73 0.28 -15.12
C GLN A 125 -1.32 1.68 -15.62
N LYS A 126 -0.07 1.85 -16.03
CA LYS A 126 0.48 3.16 -16.48
C LYS A 126 -0.29 3.82 -17.63
N THR A 127 -1.00 3.03 -18.43
CA THR A 127 -1.84 3.52 -19.53
C THR A 127 -2.99 4.41 -19.07
N LEU A 128 -3.45 4.25 -17.80
CA LEU A 128 -4.53 5.05 -17.22
C LEU A 128 -4.09 6.43 -16.72
N ILE A 129 -2.77 6.68 -16.58
CA ILE A 129 -2.24 7.94 -16.00
C ILE A 129 -2.80 9.17 -16.73
N GLY A 130 -2.81 9.13 -18.09
CA GLY A 130 -3.29 10.25 -18.90
C GLY A 130 -4.76 10.57 -18.66
N GLU A 131 -5.60 9.54 -18.58
CA GLU A 131 -7.03 9.72 -18.34
C GLU A 131 -7.30 10.22 -16.91
N LEU A 132 -6.70 9.58 -15.90
CA LEU A 132 -6.85 10.03 -14.52
C LEU A 132 -6.38 11.48 -14.33
N ALA A 133 -5.26 11.87 -14.97
CA ALA A 133 -4.77 13.25 -14.92
C ALA A 133 -5.79 14.26 -15.46
N ARG A 134 -6.54 13.92 -16.53
CA ARG A 134 -7.60 14.76 -17.11
C ARG A 134 -8.74 15.01 -16.10
N PHE A 135 -9.00 14.06 -15.21
CA PHE A 135 -9.97 14.20 -14.13
C PHE A 135 -9.40 14.90 -12.88
N GLY A 136 -8.15 15.34 -12.93
CA GLY A 136 -7.51 16.10 -11.85
C GLY A 136 -6.82 15.23 -10.79
N PHE A 137 -6.66 13.94 -11.03
CA PHE A 137 -5.84 13.09 -10.17
C PHE A 137 -4.38 13.55 -10.19
N LYS A 138 -3.76 13.50 -9.03
CA LYS A 138 -2.33 13.72 -8.82
C LYS A 138 -1.64 12.40 -8.57
N PHE A 139 -0.34 12.34 -8.81
CA PHE A 139 0.42 11.09 -8.77
C PHE A 139 1.62 11.22 -7.87
N VAL A 140 1.89 10.13 -7.13
CA VAL A 140 3.11 9.92 -6.36
C VAL A 140 3.72 8.61 -6.85
N GLY A 141 5.00 8.60 -7.19
CA GLY A 141 5.71 7.37 -7.51
C GLY A 141 6.07 6.64 -6.22
N ILE A 142 5.76 5.35 -6.17
CA ILE A 142 6.12 4.45 -5.07
C ILE A 142 7.15 3.46 -5.57
N ALA A 143 8.26 3.34 -4.86
CA ALA A 143 9.29 2.33 -5.07
C ALA A 143 9.08 1.18 -4.08
N VAL A 144 9.02 -0.05 -4.59
CA VAL A 144 9.06 -1.28 -3.81
C VAL A 144 10.50 -1.73 -3.72
N LEU A 145 10.97 -1.99 -2.50
CA LEU A 145 12.32 -2.46 -2.23
C LEU A 145 12.26 -3.82 -1.54
N ARG A 146 13.16 -4.71 -1.93
CA ARG A 146 13.25 -6.06 -1.38
C ARG A 146 14.66 -6.38 -0.89
N PHE A 147 14.71 -7.09 0.22
CA PHE A 147 15.90 -7.73 0.75
C PHE A 147 15.68 -9.23 0.73
N MET A 148 16.46 -9.95 -0.09
CA MET A 148 16.32 -11.41 -0.24
C MET A 148 17.04 -12.15 0.88
N MET A 149 16.31 -12.92 1.70
CA MET A 149 16.87 -13.64 2.83
C MET A 149 17.85 -14.76 2.39
N ASN A 150 17.59 -15.39 1.26
CA ASN A 150 18.47 -16.43 0.68
C ASN A 150 19.48 -15.86 -0.32
N GLY A 151 19.48 -14.53 -0.55
CA GLY A 151 20.38 -13.84 -1.46
C GLY A 151 21.74 -13.58 -0.81
N THR A 152 22.80 -14.25 -1.28
CA THR A 152 24.18 -14.04 -0.82
C THR A 152 24.54 -12.55 -0.80
N ASN A 153 24.21 -11.82 -1.86
CA ASN A 153 24.55 -10.41 -1.99
C ASN A 153 23.89 -9.49 -0.95
N SER A 154 22.61 -9.73 -0.59
CA SER A 154 21.90 -8.87 0.37
C SER A 154 22.45 -9.02 1.79
N ARG A 155 22.65 -10.28 2.21
CA ARG A 155 23.26 -10.60 3.51
C ARG A 155 24.72 -10.14 3.59
N GLU A 156 25.50 -10.35 2.52
CA GLU A 156 26.89 -9.90 2.47
C GLU A 156 26.98 -8.38 2.61
N ILE A 157 26.17 -7.60 1.89
CA ILE A 157 26.14 -6.15 2.02
C ILE A 157 25.74 -5.76 3.45
N LEU A 158 24.73 -6.37 4.04
CA LEU A 158 24.30 -6.08 5.40
C LEU A 158 25.42 -6.37 6.43
N ASN A 159 26.11 -7.49 6.28
CA ASN A 159 27.22 -7.88 7.16
C ASN A 159 28.44 -6.98 7.01
N LEU A 160 28.75 -6.52 5.79
CA LEU A 160 29.85 -5.60 5.51
C LEU A 160 29.49 -4.14 5.82
N THR A 161 28.22 -3.84 6.09
CA THR A 161 27.80 -2.47 6.41
C THR A 161 28.27 -2.09 7.80
N GLU A 162 29.33 -1.31 7.85
CA GLU A 162 29.78 -0.65 9.07
C GLU A 162 28.89 0.56 9.36
N LEU A 163 28.28 0.58 10.54
CA LEU A 163 27.56 1.72 11.06
C LEU A 163 28.44 2.40 12.12
N ALA A 164 28.43 3.73 12.14
CA ALA A 164 29.08 4.48 13.22
C ALA A 164 28.50 4.04 14.56
N GLU A 165 29.33 3.97 15.61
CA GLU A 165 28.85 3.63 16.94
C GLU A 165 27.71 4.56 17.38
N LEU A 166 26.67 3.96 17.98
CA LEU A 166 25.60 4.74 18.59
C LEU A 166 26.17 5.53 19.78
N ASN A 167 25.86 6.83 19.80
CA ASN A 167 26.16 7.62 21.00
C ASN A 167 25.52 6.95 22.22
N SER A 168 26.18 6.98 23.36
CA SER A 168 25.79 6.31 24.62
C SER A 168 24.38 6.66 25.13
N CYS A 169 23.80 7.77 24.68
CA CYS A 169 22.42 8.12 25.00
C CYS A 169 21.39 7.27 24.22
N TYR A 170 21.77 6.62 23.13
CA TYR A 170 20.86 5.82 22.31
C TYR A 170 21.02 4.33 22.61
N THR A 171 19.87 3.66 22.74
CA THR A 171 19.80 2.19 22.87
C THR A 171 18.72 1.64 21.98
N LEU A 172 18.88 0.40 21.53
CA LEU A 172 17.90 -0.32 20.71
C LEU A 172 17.32 -1.47 21.52
N GLN A 173 15.99 -1.60 21.49
CA GLN A 173 15.26 -2.67 22.16
C GLN A 173 14.19 -3.28 21.23
N PRO A 174 13.70 -4.50 21.51
CA PRO A 174 12.51 -5.03 20.87
C PRO A 174 11.27 -4.24 21.30
N TRP A 175 10.16 -4.48 20.62
CA TRP A 175 8.87 -3.92 20.99
C TRP A 175 8.39 -4.42 22.35
N SER A 176 7.79 -3.50 23.10
CA SER A 176 6.95 -3.77 24.28
C SER A 176 5.71 -2.87 24.21
N ASP A 177 4.56 -3.37 24.67
CA ASP A 177 3.30 -2.62 24.62
C ASP A 177 3.34 -1.31 25.43
N GLU A 178 4.25 -1.19 26.38
CA GLU A 178 4.51 0.07 27.11
C GLU A 178 4.96 1.22 26.21
N TYR A 179 5.44 0.92 24.99
CA TYR A 179 5.89 1.91 24.01
C TYR A 179 4.77 2.40 23.09
N PHE A 180 3.55 1.84 23.17
CA PHE A 180 2.48 2.11 22.23
C PHE A 180 2.14 3.60 22.11
N ASP A 181 1.91 4.29 23.22
CA ASP A 181 1.55 5.71 23.23
C ASP A 181 2.68 6.60 22.65
N TYR A 182 3.94 6.24 22.92
CA TYR A 182 5.09 6.92 22.31
C TYR A 182 5.12 6.68 20.80
N ALA A 183 4.84 5.46 20.36
CA ALA A 183 4.81 5.11 18.95
C ALA A 183 3.74 5.91 18.20
N VAL A 184 2.54 6.04 18.77
CA VAL A 184 1.46 6.87 18.20
C VAL A 184 1.92 8.31 17.96
N GLN A 185 2.57 8.92 18.97
CA GLN A 185 3.07 10.29 18.86
C GLN A 185 4.18 10.44 17.81
N VAL A 186 5.17 9.54 17.84
CA VAL A 186 6.32 9.59 16.93
C VAL A 186 5.90 9.33 15.49
N VAL A 187 5.04 8.35 15.26
CA VAL A 187 4.55 8.01 13.91
C VAL A 187 3.69 9.15 13.36
N ARG A 188 2.73 9.66 14.13
CA ARG A 188 1.90 10.79 13.72
C ARG A 188 2.75 12.00 13.33
N GLU A 189 3.75 12.36 14.14
CA GLU A 189 4.64 13.48 13.85
C GLU A 189 5.50 13.23 12.59
N ALA A 190 6.03 12.03 12.42
CA ALA A 190 6.87 11.68 11.28
C ALA A 190 6.09 11.63 9.95
N PHE A 191 4.81 11.25 9.99
CA PHE A 191 3.99 11.04 8.80
C PHE A 191 3.05 12.21 8.47
N ASP A 192 2.87 13.22 9.33
CA ASP A 192 1.96 14.35 9.14
C ASP A 192 2.06 15.05 7.77
N THR A 193 3.26 15.11 7.21
CA THR A 193 3.54 15.74 5.91
C THR A 193 3.99 14.75 4.83
N SER A 194 3.93 13.45 5.09
CA SER A 194 4.28 12.41 4.12
C SER A 194 3.21 12.22 3.05
N ALA A 195 3.56 11.57 1.94
CA ALA A 195 2.56 11.14 0.97
C ALA A 195 1.60 10.11 1.57
N ASP A 196 2.06 9.27 2.53
CA ASP A 196 1.19 8.31 3.20
C ASP A 196 -0.01 9.00 3.85
N ALA A 197 0.18 10.17 4.47
CA ALA A 197 -0.92 10.96 5.05
C ALA A 197 -1.84 11.62 4.01
N LEU A 198 -1.49 11.60 2.72
CA LEU A 198 -2.40 11.96 1.63
C LEU A 198 -3.30 10.79 1.26
N PHE A 199 -2.78 9.56 1.33
CA PHE A 199 -3.51 8.35 0.97
C PHE A 199 -4.30 7.79 2.15
N ASP A 200 -3.76 7.91 3.36
CA ASP A 200 -4.42 7.53 4.60
C ASP A 200 -4.42 8.70 5.59
N PRO A 201 -5.48 9.51 5.59
CA PRO A 201 -5.58 10.69 6.47
C PRO A 201 -5.54 10.36 7.97
N ARG A 202 -5.68 9.10 8.38
CA ARG A 202 -5.54 8.69 9.79
C ARG A 202 -4.17 9.05 10.37
N PHE A 203 -3.11 9.10 9.55
CA PHE A 203 -1.79 9.57 9.99
C PHE A 203 -1.77 11.03 10.49
N LYS A 204 -2.80 11.83 10.21
CA LYS A 204 -2.88 13.25 10.63
C LYS A 204 -3.41 13.43 12.05
N THR A 205 -4.01 12.41 12.65
CA THR A 205 -4.60 12.48 13.99
C THR A 205 -4.00 11.43 14.90
N LEU A 206 -3.96 11.69 16.20
CA LEU A 206 -3.48 10.72 17.19
C LEU A 206 -4.38 9.49 17.23
N GLU A 207 -5.70 9.68 17.19
CA GLU A 207 -6.68 8.60 17.19
C GLU A 207 -6.54 7.70 15.96
N GLY A 208 -6.45 8.31 14.77
CA GLY A 208 -6.26 7.55 13.53
C GLY A 208 -4.92 6.81 13.48
N THR A 209 -3.83 7.45 13.95
CA THR A 209 -2.53 6.79 14.05
C THR A 209 -2.57 5.63 15.04
N ALA A 210 -3.26 5.79 16.17
CA ALA A 210 -3.47 4.71 17.14
C ALA A 210 -4.23 3.54 16.51
N ASP A 211 -5.31 3.77 15.73
CA ASP A 211 -6.04 2.74 15.01
C ASP A 211 -5.14 1.97 14.02
N ILE A 212 -4.28 2.67 13.28
CA ILE A 212 -3.32 2.02 12.37
C ILE A 212 -2.35 1.13 13.15
N LEU A 213 -1.73 1.67 14.21
CA LEU A 213 -0.74 0.92 15.00
C LEU A 213 -1.37 -0.24 15.77
N GLU A 214 -2.60 -0.09 16.26
CA GLU A 214 -3.34 -1.19 16.87
C GLU A 214 -3.57 -2.34 15.87
N LYS A 215 -3.95 -2.04 14.63
CA LYS A 215 -4.12 -3.04 13.58
C LYS A 215 -2.82 -3.72 13.18
N ILE A 216 -1.69 -3.01 13.25
CA ILE A 216 -0.35 -3.58 13.01
C ILE A 216 0.02 -4.51 14.17
N THR A 217 -0.11 -4.07 15.43
CA THR A 217 0.40 -4.79 16.60
C THR A 217 -0.52 -5.91 17.10
N LYS A 218 -1.78 -5.96 16.62
CA LYS A 218 -2.78 -7.00 16.94
C LYS A 218 -3.06 -7.97 15.79
N ASP A 219 -2.10 -8.16 14.89
CA ASP A 219 -2.16 -9.12 13.78
C ASP A 219 -3.33 -8.92 12.80
N ILE A 220 -3.97 -7.73 12.77
CA ILE A 220 -5.13 -7.50 11.89
C ILE A 220 -4.70 -7.38 10.43
N TYR A 221 -3.57 -6.72 10.16
CA TYR A 221 -3.05 -6.59 8.80
C TYR A 221 -2.14 -7.76 8.40
N ALA A 222 -1.32 -8.24 9.32
CA ALA A 222 -0.41 -9.37 9.15
C ALA A 222 0.15 -9.78 10.52
N GLU A 223 0.76 -10.96 10.65
CA GLU A 223 1.41 -11.40 11.89
C GLU A 223 2.45 -10.36 12.36
N PHE A 224 2.27 -9.79 13.52
CA PHE A 224 3.21 -8.84 14.10
C PHE A 224 4.45 -9.54 14.66
N LEU A 225 5.62 -8.95 14.44
CA LEU A 225 6.89 -9.51 14.90
C LEU A 225 7.54 -8.62 15.97
N PRO A 226 7.10 -8.68 17.24
CA PRO A 226 7.55 -7.77 18.29
C PRO A 226 9.07 -7.82 18.54
N GLU A 227 9.69 -9.00 18.51
CA GLU A 227 11.13 -9.12 18.72
C GLU A 227 11.96 -8.57 17.55
N ALA A 228 11.45 -8.64 16.32
CA ALA A 228 12.08 -8.06 15.15
C ALA A 228 11.75 -6.57 14.99
N THR A 229 10.70 -6.07 15.62
CA THR A 229 10.38 -4.63 15.68
C THR A 229 11.39 -3.91 16.55
N SER A 230 12.04 -2.89 15.97
CA SER A 230 13.08 -2.12 16.69
C SER A 230 12.53 -0.84 17.28
N VAL A 231 12.76 -0.63 18.55
CA VAL A 231 12.48 0.62 19.28
C VAL A 231 13.80 1.30 19.62
N LEU A 232 13.94 2.54 19.19
CA LEU A 232 15.09 3.40 19.51
C LEU A 232 14.75 4.29 20.70
N LEU A 233 15.55 4.19 21.74
CA LEU A 233 15.47 5.01 22.95
C LEU A 233 16.58 6.03 22.97
N CYS A 234 16.29 7.23 23.47
CA CYS A 234 17.28 8.23 23.85
C CYS A 234 17.14 8.52 25.33
N SER A 235 18.17 8.21 26.13
CA SER A 235 18.14 8.33 27.60
C SER A 235 16.89 7.66 28.23
N GLY A 236 16.52 6.48 27.72
CA GLY A 236 15.38 5.71 28.18
C GLY A 236 14.01 6.12 27.59
N ILE A 237 13.93 7.18 26.80
CA ILE A 237 12.69 7.66 26.18
C ILE A 237 12.59 7.16 24.75
N PRO A 238 11.49 6.51 24.32
CA PRO A 238 11.29 6.07 22.94
C PRO A 238 11.19 7.27 21.98
N ILE A 239 12.00 7.23 20.91
CA ILE A 239 12.10 8.29 19.92
C ILE A 239 12.03 7.81 18.47
N GLY A 240 12.04 6.49 18.26
CA GLY A 240 11.97 5.92 16.93
C GLY A 240 11.53 4.47 16.93
N PHE A 241 10.89 4.06 15.82
CA PHE A 241 10.28 2.75 15.64
C PHE A 241 10.51 2.23 14.22
N CYS A 242 10.82 0.94 14.09
CA CYS A 242 10.82 0.20 12.85
C CYS A 242 9.96 -1.04 13.05
N PHE A 243 8.70 -0.98 12.60
CA PHE A 243 7.74 -2.07 12.74
C PHE A 243 8.01 -3.18 11.74
N MET A 244 7.77 -4.42 12.15
CA MET A 244 7.94 -5.62 11.34
C MET A 244 6.72 -6.52 11.43
N ASN A 245 6.19 -6.93 10.27
CA ASN A 245 5.08 -7.88 10.15
C ASN A 245 5.47 -9.01 9.20
N LEU A 246 4.76 -10.15 9.28
CA LEU A 246 4.95 -11.31 8.40
C LEU A 246 3.64 -11.65 7.68
N THR A 247 3.66 -11.61 6.35
CA THR A 247 2.52 -11.94 5.49
C THR A 247 2.70 -13.34 4.92
N GLY A 248 1.64 -14.16 4.99
CA GLY A 248 1.66 -15.52 4.44
C GLY A 248 2.75 -16.43 5.02
N GLY A 249 3.30 -16.08 6.17
CA GLY A 249 4.35 -16.84 6.86
C GLY A 249 5.75 -16.77 6.22
N GLN A 250 5.92 -16.05 5.12
CA GLN A 250 7.18 -16.07 4.34
C GLN A 250 7.70 -14.69 3.93
N ILE A 251 6.86 -13.67 3.88
CA ILE A 251 7.22 -12.32 3.44
C ILE A 251 7.17 -11.38 4.63
N ALA A 252 8.32 -10.95 5.12
CA ALA A 252 8.39 -9.91 6.13
C ALA A 252 8.18 -8.54 5.49
N ASN A 253 7.44 -7.65 6.17
CA ASN A 253 7.16 -6.31 5.70
C ASN A 253 7.61 -5.29 6.75
N ILE A 254 8.08 -4.15 6.29
CA ILE A 254 8.35 -2.97 7.09
C ILE A 254 7.26 -1.94 6.82
N PRO A 255 6.14 -1.95 7.54
CA PRO A 255 5.04 -1.02 7.30
C PRO A 255 5.39 0.41 7.67
N ILE A 256 6.17 0.62 8.73
CA ILE A 256 6.48 1.93 9.27
C ILE A 256 7.92 1.99 9.78
N VAL A 257 8.65 3.03 9.37
CA VAL A 257 9.89 3.48 10.00
C VAL A 257 9.73 4.95 10.37
N ALA A 258 9.76 5.27 11.65
CA ALA A 258 9.57 6.62 12.15
C ALA A 258 10.64 7.00 13.19
N ILE A 259 11.10 8.25 13.15
CA ILE A 259 11.99 8.82 14.18
C ILE A 259 11.55 10.27 14.41
N LYS A 260 11.51 10.70 15.68
CA LYS A 260 11.26 12.09 16.05
C LYS A 260 12.14 13.05 15.26
N LYS A 261 11.56 14.16 14.81
CA LYS A 261 12.20 15.11 13.90
C LYS A 261 13.55 15.63 14.41
N GLU A 262 13.66 15.92 15.69
CA GLU A 262 14.89 16.42 16.33
C GLU A 262 16.04 15.41 16.35
N HIS A 263 15.75 14.13 16.10
CA HIS A 263 16.75 13.05 16.05
C HIS A 263 17.04 12.56 14.62
N GLN A 264 16.36 13.08 13.60
CA GLN A 264 16.59 12.71 12.22
C GLN A 264 17.96 13.19 11.69
N GLY A 265 18.40 12.66 10.55
CA GLY A 265 19.66 13.05 9.90
C GLY A 265 20.92 12.49 10.56
N ARG A 266 20.81 11.70 11.65
CA ARG A 266 21.93 11.14 12.41
C ARG A 266 22.24 9.67 12.09
N GLY A 267 21.61 9.10 11.05
CA GLY A 267 21.79 7.70 10.64
C GLY A 267 21.08 6.67 11.52
N LEU A 268 20.31 7.08 12.51
CA LEU A 268 19.70 6.21 13.54
C LEU A 268 18.73 5.18 12.92
N SER A 269 18.01 5.52 11.86
CA SER A 269 17.11 4.60 11.15
C SER A 269 17.83 3.38 10.59
N LYS A 270 19.10 3.52 10.20
CA LYS A 270 19.91 2.38 9.73
C LYS A 270 20.16 1.37 10.84
N HIS A 271 20.41 1.84 12.06
CA HIS A 271 20.61 0.96 13.21
C HIS A 271 19.34 0.19 13.57
N MET A 272 18.18 0.86 13.57
CA MET A 272 16.89 0.20 13.79
C MET A 272 16.64 -0.87 12.75
N LEU A 273 16.76 -0.51 11.47
CA LEU A 273 16.50 -1.40 10.36
C LEU A 273 17.48 -2.58 10.33
N LYS A 274 18.77 -2.31 10.57
CA LYS A 274 19.80 -3.39 10.64
C LYS A 274 19.45 -4.38 11.74
N ARG A 275 19.16 -3.91 12.98
CA ARG A 275 18.74 -4.78 14.07
C ARG A 275 17.52 -5.62 13.72
N SER A 276 16.52 -5.01 13.08
CA SER A 276 15.30 -5.72 12.68
C SER A 276 15.60 -6.82 11.66
N VAL A 277 16.39 -6.53 10.62
CA VAL A 277 16.76 -7.53 9.61
C VAL A 277 17.70 -8.60 10.18
N ASP A 278 18.67 -8.23 11.04
CA ASP A 278 19.55 -9.18 11.72
C ASP A 278 18.73 -10.21 12.53
N LYS A 279 17.65 -9.76 13.24
CA LYS A 279 16.78 -10.67 14.00
C LYS A 279 16.01 -11.64 13.08
N LEU A 280 15.53 -11.16 11.92
CA LEU A 280 14.89 -12.04 10.95
C LEU A 280 15.89 -13.08 10.38
N ILE A 281 17.14 -12.67 10.12
CA ILE A 281 18.21 -13.57 9.67
C ILE A 281 18.50 -14.65 10.74
N GLU A 282 18.58 -14.24 12.01
CA GLU A 282 18.76 -15.17 13.15
C GLU A 282 17.67 -16.26 13.15
N TRP A 283 16.40 -15.89 12.99
CA TRP A 283 15.29 -16.85 12.92
C TRP A 283 15.37 -17.78 11.70
N VAL A 284 15.79 -17.27 10.54
CA VAL A 284 15.97 -18.11 9.34
C VAL A 284 17.13 -19.05 9.52
N ASP A 285 18.25 -18.60 10.07
CA ASP A 285 19.45 -19.42 10.24
C ASP A 285 19.28 -20.49 11.35
N SER A 286 18.48 -20.20 12.39
CA SER A 286 18.10 -21.18 13.43
C SER A 286 17.01 -22.15 12.99
N GLY A 287 16.35 -21.89 11.86
CA GLY A 287 15.20 -22.66 11.39
C GLY A 287 13.88 -22.39 12.14
N GLU A 288 13.84 -21.33 12.96
CA GLU A 288 12.64 -20.93 13.70
C GLU A 288 11.53 -20.42 12.79
N LYS A 289 11.90 -19.62 11.77
CA LYS A 289 10.97 -19.11 10.75
C LYS A 289 11.52 -19.30 9.34
N HIS A 290 10.62 -19.52 8.39
CA HIS A 290 10.95 -19.65 6.97
C HIS A 290 10.60 -18.35 6.20
N ILE A 291 11.46 -17.34 6.35
CA ILE A 291 11.28 -16.04 5.70
C ILE A 291 12.11 -16.01 4.41
N LEU A 292 11.48 -15.68 3.29
CA LEU A 292 12.13 -15.62 1.97
C LEU A 292 12.69 -14.24 1.67
N GLU A 293 11.96 -13.19 2.07
CA GLU A 293 12.32 -11.81 1.78
C GLU A 293 11.77 -10.84 2.82
N VAL A 294 12.36 -9.65 2.85
CA VAL A 294 11.83 -8.47 3.54
C VAL A 294 11.51 -7.43 2.50
N ASN A 295 10.29 -6.91 2.50
CA ASN A 295 9.91 -5.83 1.60
C ASN A 295 9.47 -4.56 2.34
N THR A 296 9.49 -3.46 1.61
CA THR A 296 9.04 -2.15 2.06
C THR A 296 8.74 -1.28 0.85
N CYS A 297 7.95 -0.22 1.07
CA CYS A 297 7.67 0.78 0.05
C CYS A 297 8.10 2.16 0.54
N THR A 298 8.49 3.03 -0.39
CA THR A 298 8.72 4.45 -0.11
C THR A 298 8.46 5.27 -1.37
N GLU A 299 8.25 6.57 -1.20
CA GLU A 299 8.15 7.48 -2.35
C GLU A 299 9.43 7.48 -3.19
N THR A 300 9.29 7.51 -4.51
CA THR A 300 10.45 7.54 -5.44
C THR A 300 11.31 8.79 -5.31
N ASN A 301 10.79 9.85 -4.71
CA ASN A 301 11.50 11.10 -4.40
C ASN A 301 12.04 11.16 -2.96
N ASN A 302 11.79 10.14 -2.13
CA ASN A 302 12.37 10.03 -0.79
C ASN A 302 13.80 9.47 -0.87
N PHE A 303 14.71 10.29 -1.41
CA PHE A 303 16.12 9.90 -1.62
C PHE A 303 16.83 9.46 -0.34
N GLN A 304 16.42 9.98 0.82
CA GLN A 304 17.01 9.61 2.11
C GLN A 304 16.65 8.16 2.48
N ALA A 305 15.37 7.79 2.38
CA ALA A 305 14.92 6.43 2.61
C ALA A 305 15.52 5.45 1.58
N LEU A 306 15.45 5.78 0.29
CA LEU A 306 16.05 4.96 -0.78
C LEU A 306 17.55 4.72 -0.54
N LYS A 307 18.30 5.76 -0.18
CA LYS A 307 19.74 5.63 0.14
C LYS A 307 19.96 4.75 1.38
N MET A 308 19.11 4.87 2.39
CA MET A 308 19.17 4.05 3.61
C MET A 308 18.96 2.58 3.28
N TYR A 309 17.88 2.24 2.58
CA TYR A 309 17.56 0.86 2.22
C TYR A 309 18.63 0.23 1.32
N ARG A 310 19.08 0.93 0.27
CA ARG A 310 20.14 0.45 -0.63
C ARG A 310 21.46 0.18 0.13
N HIS A 311 21.79 1.04 1.09
CA HIS A 311 23.00 0.88 1.91
C HIS A 311 22.97 -0.38 2.78
N LEU A 312 21.79 -0.86 3.14
CA LEU A 312 21.56 -2.07 3.93
C LEU A 312 21.27 -3.31 3.06
N GLY A 313 21.47 -3.25 1.77
CA GLY A 313 21.33 -4.38 0.86
C GLY A 313 19.96 -4.58 0.22
N PHE A 314 18.99 -3.69 0.48
CA PHE A 314 17.73 -3.70 -0.24
C PHE A 314 17.93 -3.26 -1.70
N LYS A 315 17.20 -3.90 -2.61
CA LYS A 315 17.18 -3.58 -4.03
C LYS A 315 15.79 -3.12 -4.44
N GLU A 316 15.73 -2.11 -5.29
CA GLU A 316 14.48 -1.74 -5.94
C GLU A 316 14.04 -2.86 -6.88
N ASP A 317 12.79 -3.31 -6.71
CA ASP A 317 12.19 -4.34 -7.54
C ASP A 317 11.37 -3.72 -8.67
N TYR A 318 10.39 -2.90 -8.31
CA TYR A 318 9.59 -2.14 -9.28
C TYR A 318 9.07 -0.84 -8.69
N ASN A 319 8.57 0.03 -9.58
CA ASN A 319 7.92 1.27 -9.21
C ASN A 319 6.50 1.29 -9.79
N TYR A 320 5.55 1.79 -9.01
CA TYR A 320 4.20 2.02 -9.48
C TYR A 320 3.72 3.42 -9.09
N PRO A 321 2.80 4.01 -9.88
CA PRO A 321 2.17 5.25 -9.49
C PRO A 321 1.05 4.96 -8.49
N GLN A 322 1.00 5.74 -7.42
CA GLN A 322 -0.16 5.87 -6.57
C GLN A 322 -0.83 7.21 -6.89
N SER A 323 -2.13 7.21 -7.14
CA SER A 323 -2.83 8.43 -7.49
C SER A 323 -3.86 8.84 -6.42
N TYR A 324 -4.13 10.13 -6.35
CA TYR A 324 -5.17 10.66 -5.49
C TYR A 324 -5.90 11.83 -6.14
N LEU A 325 -7.18 11.94 -5.86
CA LEU A 325 -7.98 13.11 -6.23
C LEU A 325 -8.29 13.88 -4.94
N PRO A 326 -7.82 15.13 -4.80
CA PRO A 326 -8.08 15.95 -3.62
C PRO A 326 -9.57 16.20 -3.40
N THR A 327 -9.96 16.44 -2.15
CA THR A 327 -11.32 16.89 -1.85
C THR A 327 -11.66 18.13 -2.67
N ARG A 328 -12.89 18.24 -3.18
CA ARG A 328 -13.38 19.49 -3.74
C ARG A 328 -13.59 20.45 -2.57
N ARG A 329 -12.78 21.49 -2.49
CA ARG A 329 -13.11 22.63 -1.63
C ARG A 329 -14.43 23.23 -2.13
N PRO A 330 -15.35 23.60 -1.23
CA PRO A 330 -16.62 24.22 -1.61
C PRO A 330 -16.41 25.51 -2.38
#